data_442b6e9b670e0bf0e81bd926fa789cb9
#
_entry.id   442b6e9b670e0bf0e81bd926fa789cb9
#
_cell.length_a   1.000
_cell.length_b   1.000
_cell.length_c   1.000
_cell.angle_alpha   90.00
_cell.angle_beta   90.00
_cell.angle_gamma   90.00
#
_symmetry.space_group_name_H-M   'P 1'
#
loop_
_entity.id
_entity.type
_entity.pdbx_description
1 polymer ?
#
loop_
_entity_poly.entity_id
_entity_poly.type
_entity_poly.pdbx_seq_one_letter_code
_entity_poly.pdbx_strand_id
1 'polypeptide(L)'
;MSSLEESYALMAKEALGTCFKYHKFQNNNNENVLLMFSGGMDSVSLAWSLLEHTKQNVHIHAIHLDNSEKRCKAEAKAIYESINWLKDNQRPFEFSSSFYGWTEQYPGGRDMALAMFQAGRVMNGISKPFVAVYTGDYNTGKEETTEAYSILNATGTGRNFNPVWATPFDFMPQVSLQRSLGIYYSMAEPLRNMYWSCRKPKETPEGFLTCGVCHACDRQYIMKKEIDKCQK
;
A
#
# COMPACT_ATOMS: atom_id res chain seq x y z
N MET A 1 19.39 7.79 13.22
CA MET A 1 18.42 8.68 12.51
C MET A 1 18.63 10.10 13.02
N SER A 2 18.46 11.11 12.15
CA SER A 2 18.42 12.51 12.63
C SER A 2 17.08 12.76 13.36
N SER A 3 17.00 13.81 14.18
CA SER A 3 15.77 14.20 14.89
C SER A 3 14.60 14.48 13.91
N LEU A 4 14.92 14.90 12.70
CA LEU A 4 13.95 15.16 11.63
C LEU A 4 13.39 13.85 11.04
N GLU A 5 14.24 12.86 10.80
CA GLU A 5 13.82 11.53 10.33
C GLU A 5 12.90 10.84 11.35
N GLU A 6 13.23 10.94 12.63
CA GLU A 6 12.37 10.43 13.71
C GLU A 6 11.00 11.11 13.73
N SER A 7 10.98 12.42 13.53
CA SER A 7 9.71 13.18 13.43
C SER A 7 8.87 12.72 12.25
N TYR A 8 9.45 12.51 11.07
CA TYR A 8 8.75 11.99 9.91
C TYR A 8 8.26 10.55 10.11
N ALA A 9 9.09 9.67 10.69
CA ALA A 9 8.71 8.29 10.97
C ALA A 9 7.50 8.20 11.92
N LEU A 10 7.41 9.11 12.89
CA LEU A 10 6.30 9.17 13.84
C LEU A 10 4.96 9.49 13.17
N MET A 11 4.95 10.29 12.10
CA MET A 11 3.73 10.69 11.41
C MET A 11 2.88 9.50 10.93
N ALA A 12 3.50 8.47 10.36
CA ALA A 12 2.76 7.28 9.89
C ALA A 12 2.19 6.47 11.06
N LYS A 13 2.91 6.36 12.17
CA LYS A 13 2.44 5.72 13.39
C LYS A 13 1.25 6.47 14.00
N GLU A 14 1.31 7.79 14.06
CA GLU A 14 0.22 8.63 14.55
C GLU A 14 -1.01 8.56 13.65
N ALA A 15 -0.81 8.59 12.32
CA ALA A 15 -1.87 8.43 11.34
C ALA A 15 -2.58 7.08 11.49
N LEU A 16 -1.82 5.99 11.67
CA LEU A 16 -2.37 4.66 11.95
C LEU A 16 -3.17 4.66 13.26
N GLY A 17 -2.63 5.23 14.34
CA GLY A 17 -3.33 5.35 15.62
C GLY A 17 -4.62 6.18 15.53
N THR A 18 -4.61 7.23 14.73
CA THR A 18 -5.81 8.06 14.46
C THR A 18 -6.84 7.27 13.66
N CYS A 19 -6.41 6.53 12.63
CA CYS A 19 -7.26 5.63 11.85
C CYS A 19 -7.94 4.58 12.76
N PHE A 20 -7.20 3.96 13.67
CA PHE A 20 -7.77 3.04 14.66
C PHE A 20 -8.86 3.68 15.53
N LYS A 21 -8.60 4.87 16.05
CA LYS A 21 -9.61 5.60 16.87
C LYS A 21 -10.84 5.95 16.05
N TYR A 22 -10.65 6.43 14.83
CA TYR A 22 -11.75 6.81 13.94
C TYR A 22 -12.67 5.63 13.62
N HIS A 23 -12.10 4.49 13.25
CA HIS A 23 -12.85 3.28 12.92
C HIS A 23 -13.18 2.39 14.12
N LYS A 24 -12.76 2.76 15.33
CA LYS A 24 -12.96 2.02 16.58
C LYS A 24 -12.40 0.59 16.55
N PHE A 25 -11.26 0.39 15.89
CA PHE A 25 -10.56 -0.90 15.91
C PHE A 25 -9.98 -1.20 17.28
N GLN A 26 -9.99 -2.47 17.66
CA GLN A 26 -9.52 -2.91 19.00
C GLN A 26 -8.01 -3.15 19.08
N ASN A 27 -7.30 -3.20 17.95
CA ASN A 27 -5.85 -3.48 17.89
C ASN A 27 -5.46 -4.73 18.71
N ASN A 28 -6.12 -5.84 18.47
CA ASN A 28 -5.84 -7.12 19.12
C ASN A 28 -5.72 -8.26 18.09
N ASN A 29 -5.27 -9.43 18.56
CA ASN A 29 -5.06 -10.61 17.71
C ASN A 29 -6.36 -11.28 17.24
N ASN A 30 -7.53 -10.82 17.68
CA ASN A 30 -8.82 -11.35 17.23
C ASN A 30 -9.34 -10.62 15.99
N GLU A 31 -8.72 -9.49 15.62
CA GLU A 31 -9.06 -8.74 14.42
C GLU A 31 -8.20 -9.20 13.25
N ASN A 32 -8.85 -9.74 12.21
CA ASN A 32 -8.18 -10.01 10.94
C ASN A 32 -8.37 -8.82 10.01
N VAL A 33 -7.30 -8.41 9.36
CA VAL A 33 -7.29 -7.30 8.42
C VAL A 33 -6.66 -7.70 7.11
N LEU A 34 -7.20 -7.20 6.01
CA LEU A 34 -6.68 -7.42 4.68
C LEU A 34 -5.95 -6.17 4.21
N LEU A 35 -4.69 -6.30 3.81
CA LEU A 35 -3.95 -5.24 3.15
C LEU A 35 -3.85 -5.54 1.67
N MET A 36 -4.37 -4.65 0.83
CA MET A 36 -4.14 -4.68 -0.62
C MET A 36 -2.78 -4.07 -0.93
N PHE A 37 -1.92 -4.88 -1.58
CA PHE A 37 -0.49 -4.62 -1.67
C PHE A 37 -0.03 -4.53 -3.12
N SER A 38 0.51 -3.39 -3.52
CA SER A 38 1.00 -3.13 -4.88
C SER A 38 2.53 -3.18 -5.02
N GLY A 39 3.27 -3.30 -3.91
CA GLY A 39 4.73 -3.13 -3.91
C GLY A 39 5.21 -1.69 -4.09
N GLY A 40 4.29 -0.73 -4.15
CA GLY A 40 4.60 0.70 -4.15
C GLY A 40 4.95 1.22 -2.75
N MET A 41 5.60 2.40 -2.69
CA MET A 41 6.07 3.00 -1.45
C MET A 41 4.99 3.03 -0.35
N ASP A 42 3.78 3.46 -0.71
CA ASP A 42 2.69 3.62 0.25
C ASP A 42 2.22 2.26 0.81
N SER A 43 2.08 1.23 -0.03
CA SER A 43 1.67 -0.11 0.43
C SER A 43 2.75 -0.84 1.21
N VAL A 44 4.03 -0.66 0.85
CA VAL A 44 5.17 -1.24 1.60
C VAL A 44 5.29 -0.59 2.98
N SER A 45 5.18 0.74 3.06
CA SER A 45 5.17 1.48 4.31
C SER A 45 4.00 1.04 5.21
N LEU A 46 2.81 0.87 4.63
CA LEU A 46 1.63 0.46 5.39
C LEU A 46 1.75 -0.99 5.88
N ALA A 47 2.30 -1.91 5.06
CA ALA A 47 2.59 -3.28 5.48
C ALA A 47 3.52 -3.29 6.69
N TRP A 48 4.64 -2.57 6.61
CA TRP A 48 5.57 -2.41 7.72
C TRP A 48 4.87 -1.84 8.95
N SER A 49 4.14 -0.73 8.80
CA SER A 49 3.47 -0.06 9.92
C SER A 49 2.44 -0.93 10.62
N LEU A 50 1.65 -1.70 9.87
CA LEU A 50 0.69 -2.65 10.42
C LEU A 50 1.38 -3.77 11.21
N LEU A 51 2.45 -4.33 10.67
CA LEU A 51 3.17 -5.42 11.30
C LEU A 51 3.94 -4.97 12.54
N GLU A 52 4.55 -3.78 12.52
CA GLU A 52 5.36 -3.24 13.60
C GLU A 52 4.53 -2.64 14.75
N HIS A 53 3.44 -1.93 14.41
CA HIS A 53 2.74 -1.08 15.38
C HIS A 53 1.37 -1.62 15.80
N THR A 54 0.92 -2.74 15.25
CA THR A 54 -0.38 -3.31 15.59
C THR A 54 -0.27 -4.77 16.05
N LYS A 55 -1.36 -5.25 16.68
CA LYS A 55 -1.50 -6.66 17.06
C LYS A 55 -2.49 -7.42 16.16
N GLN A 56 -3.08 -6.76 15.18
CA GLN A 56 -4.06 -7.37 14.26
C GLN A 56 -3.41 -8.50 13.45
N ASN A 57 -4.18 -9.52 13.10
CA ASN A 57 -3.76 -10.56 12.17
C ASN A 57 -3.80 -10.00 10.75
N VAL A 58 -2.65 -9.80 10.14
CA VAL A 58 -2.54 -9.18 8.81
C VAL A 58 -2.50 -10.26 7.74
N HIS A 59 -3.40 -10.17 6.77
CA HIS A 59 -3.31 -10.86 5.50
C HIS A 59 -2.92 -9.86 4.43
N ILE A 60 -1.75 -10.02 3.83
CA ILE A 60 -1.28 -9.19 2.71
C ILE A 60 -1.68 -9.88 1.41
N HIS A 61 -2.43 -9.19 0.56
CA HIS A 61 -2.79 -9.68 -0.76
C HIS A 61 -2.22 -8.79 -1.86
N ALA A 62 -1.33 -9.36 -2.68
CA ALA A 62 -0.73 -8.65 -3.81
C ALA A 62 -1.54 -8.84 -5.10
N ILE A 63 -1.68 -7.78 -5.88
CA ILE A 63 -2.27 -7.84 -7.21
C ILE A 63 -1.18 -7.56 -8.24
N HIS A 64 -0.94 -8.54 -9.11
CA HIS A 64 -0.08 -8.39 -10.28
C HIS A 64 -0.96 -7.93 -11.45
N LEU A 65 -0.81 -6.66 -11.83
CA LEU A 65 -1.63 -6.05 -12.87
C LEU A 65 -0.82 -5.88 -14.16
N ASP A 66 -1.09 -6.73 -15.15
CA ASP A 66 -0.52 -6.59 -16.48
C ASP A 66 -1.46 -5.75 -17.36
N ASN A 67 -1.07 -4.50 -17.58
CA ASN A 67 -1.84 -3.52 -18.34
C ASN A 67 -0.93 -2.72 -19.30
N SER A 68 -1.51 -1.73 -19.97
CA SER A 68 -0.79 -0.87 -20.93
C SER A 68 0.40 -0.10 -20.33
N GLU A 69 0.48 0.04 -19.00
CA GLU A 69 1.59 0.70 -18.30
C GLU A 69 2.86 -0.17 -18.25
N LYS A 70 2.76 -1.49 -18.53
CA LYS A 70 3.86 -2.46 -18.56
C LYS A 70 4.72 -2.50 -17.27
N ARG A 71 4.12 -2.19 -16.14
CA ARG A 71 4.81 -2.12 -14.83
C ARG A 71 4.78 -3.44 -14.05
N CYS A 72 3.97 -4.40 -14.46
CA CYS A 72 3.71 -5.64 -13.75
C CYS A 72 4.98 -6.37 -13.29
N LYS A 73 5.98 -6.52 -14.17
CA LYS A 73 7.23 -7.20 -13.84
C LYS A 73 8.07 -6.45 -12.79
N ALA A 74 8.13 -5.11 -12.90
CA ALA A 74 8.88 -4.28 -11.94
C ALA A 74 8.20 -4.27 -10.57
N GLU A 75 6.88 -4.18 -10.54
CA GLU A 75 6.08 -4.30 -9.31
C GLU A 75 6.21 -5.70 -8.70
N ALA A 76 6.14 -6.77 -9.52
CA ALA A 76 6.30 -8.15 -9.04
C ALA A 76 7.65 -8.36 -8.35
N LYS A 77 8.74 -7.78 -8.90
CA LYS A 77 10.05 -7.82 -8.24
C LYS A 77 10.02 -7.13 -6.89
N ALA A 78 9.48 -5.90 -6.81
CA ALA A 78 9.37 -5.15 -5.56
C ALA A 78 8.49 -5.86 -4.53
N ILE A 79 7.37 -6.45 -4.96
CA ILE A 79 6.50 -7.27 -4.10
C ILE A 79 7.29 -8.45 -3.53
N TYR A 80 8.00 -9.20 -4.38
CA TYR A 80 8.76 -10.36 -3.96
C TYR A 80 9.86 -10.00 -2.95
N GLU A 81 10.66 -8.97 -3.24
CA GLU A 81 11.75 -8.52 -2.37
C GLU A 81 11.24 -8.03 -1.02
N SER A 82 10.22 -7.15 -1.02
CA SER A 82 9.66 -6.61 0.22
C SER A 82 8.93 -7.65 1.07
N ILE A 83 8.16 -8.57 0.46
CA ILE A 83 7.47 -9.63 1.18
C ILE A 83 8.45 -10.62 1.81
N ASN A 84 9.52 -11.00 1.10
CA ASN A 84 10.54 -11.87 1.68
C ASN A 84 11.24 -11.19 2.86
N TRP A 85 11.64 -9.94 2.69
CA TRP A 85 12.24 -9.20 3.79
C TRP A 85 11.29 -9.10 5.01
N LEU A 86 10.01 -8.80 4.78
CA LEU A 86 9.02 -8.74 5.85
C LEU A 86 8.84 -10.10 6.55
N LYS A 87 8.85 -11.21 5.82
CA LYS A 87 8.77 -12.57 6.41
C LYS A 87 9.93 -12.88 7.33
N ASP A 88 11.12 -12.42 6.97
CA ASP A 88 12.34 -12.69 7.72
C ASP A 88 12.52 -11.76 8.94
N ASN A 89 11.87 -10.58 8.93
CA ASN A 89 12.16 -9.51 9.89
C ASN A 89 10.93 -9.05 10.70
N GLN A 90 9.74 -9.58 10.41
CA GLN A 90 8.50 -9.19 11.08
C GLN A 90 7.78 -10.38 11.71
N ARG A 91 6.81 -10.08 12.56
CA ARG A 91 5.90 -11.09 13.09
C ARG A 91 5.15 -11.80 11.98
N PRO A 92 4.67 -13.04 12.21
CA PRO A 92 3.94 -13.81 11.21
C PRO A 92 2.74 -13.05 10.62
N PHE A 93 2.55 -13.20 9.31
CA PHE A 93 1.41 -12.71 8.55
C PHE A 93 1.06 -13.69 7.43
N GLU A 94 -0.14 -13.60 6.91
CA GLU A 94 -0.57 -14.40 5.75
C GLU A 94 -0.28 -13.62 4.46
N PHE A 95 0.11 -14.33 3.40
CA PHE A 95 0.36 -13.74 2.09
C PHE A 95 -0.33 -14.53 0.99
N SER A 96 -0.98 -13.82 0.09
CA SER A 96 -1.51 -14.37 -1.15
C SER A 96 -1.35 -13.37 -2.29
N SER A 97 -1.50 -13.84 -3.53
CA SER A 97 -1.45 -12.96 -4.69
C SER A 97 -2.43 -13.41 -5.76
N SER A 98 -2.80 -12.47 -6.63
CA SER A 98 -3.57 -12.71 -7.82
C SER A 98 -2.97 -11.99 -9.02
N PHE A 99 -3.24 -12.52 -10.21
CA PHE A 99 -2.80 -11.95 -11.47
C PHE A 99 -4.01 -11.52 -12.29
N TYR A 100 -3.95 -10.30 -12.83
CA TYR A 100 -4.92 -9.78 -13.77
C TYR A 100 -4.22 -9.25 -15.01
N GLY A 101 -4.57 -9.82 -16.17
CA GLY A 101 -4.21 -9.28 -17.47
C GLY A 101 -5.34 -8.41 -18.00
N TRP A 102 -5.04 -7.18 -18.37
CA TRP A 102 -5.95 -6.29 -19.09
C TRP A 102 -5.48 -6.19 -20.53
N THR A 103 -6.35 -6.50 -21.46
CA THR A 103 -6.12 -6.22 -22.87
C THR A 103 -6.19 -4.71 -23.14
N GLU A 104 -5.61 -4.25 -24.24
CA GLU A 104 -5.43 -2.85 -24.63
C GLU A 104 -6.66 -1.93 -24.57
N GLN A 105 -7.86 -2.49 -24.40
CA GLN A 105 -9.12 -1.75 -24.40
C GLN A 105 -9.48 -1.08 -23.07
N TYR A 106 -8.73 -1.34 -21.98
CA TYR A 106 -9.03 -0.71 -20.70
C TYR A 106 -8.07 0.44 -20.41
N PRO A 107 -8.58 1.68 -20.34
CA PRO A 107 -7.74 2.82 -19.94
C PRO A 107 -7.22 2.58 -18.53
N GLY A 108 -5.92 2.85 -18.31
CA GLY A 108 -5.32 2.85 -16.99
C GLY A 108 -6.08 3.80 -16.04
N GLY A 109 -6.00 3.55 -14.74
CA GLY A 109 -6.55 4.46 -13.73
C GLY A 109 -7.68 3.91 -12.86
N ARG A 110 -8.09 2.65 -13.02
CA ARG A 110 -9.08 2.00 -12.13
C ARG A 110 -8.46 0.95 -11.21
N ASP A 111 -7.21 1.16 -10.82
CA ASP A 111 -6.47 0.23 -9.96
C ASP A 111 -7.21 0.01 -8.62
N MET A 112 -7.84 1.06 -8.08
CA MET A 112 -8.56 1.00 -6.82
C MET A 112 -9.86 0.17 -6.93
N ALA A 113 -10.63 0.34 -8.00
CA ALA A 113 -11.85 -0.46 -8.24
C ALA A 113 -11.50 -1.96 -8.33
N LEU A 114 -10.41 -2.30 -9.04
CA LEU A 114 -9.92 -3.67 -9.12
C LEU A 114 -9.41 -4.19 -7.76
N ALA A 115 -8.70 -3.36 -7.01
CA ALA A 115 -8.24 -3.71 -5.67
C ALA A 115 -9.43 -4.03 -4.75
N MET A 116 -10.50 -3.23 -4.76
CA MET A 116 -11.69 -3.47 -3.95
C MET A 116 -12.48 -4.70 -4.40
N PHE A 117 -12.59 -4.94 -5.71
CA PHE A 117 -13.18 -6.17 -6.24
C PHE A 117 -12.41 -7.40 -5.74
N GLN A 118 -11.10 -7.37 -5.85
CA GLN A 118 -10.25 -8.48 -5.41
C GLN A 118 -10.25 -8.65 -3.89
N ALA A 119 -10.30 -7.55 -3.13
CA ALA A 119 -10.45 -7.61 -1.68
C ALA A 119 -11.71 -8.39 -1.28
N GLY A 120 -12.85 -8.09 -1.91
CA GLY A 120 -14.10 -8.83 -1.68
C GLY A 120 -13.98 -10.31 -2.02
N ARG A 121 -13.31 -10.66 -3.12
CA ARG A 121 -13.07 -12.06 -3.49
C ARG A 121 -12.18 -12.80 -2.50
N VAL A 122 -11.10 -12.17 -2.04
CA VAL A 122 -10.19 -12.75 -1.03
C VAL A 122 -10.93 -12.99 0.27
N MET A 123 -11.68 -12.01 0.75
CA MET A 123 -12.47 -12.14 1.97
C MET A 123 -13.51 -13.26 1.89
N ASN A 124 -14.17 -13.43 0.74
CA ASN A 124 -15.13 -14.51 0.53
C ASN A 124 -14.47 -15.90 0.41
N GLY A 125 -13.24 -15.95 -0.09
CA GLY A 125 -12.47 -17.19 -0.23
C GLY A 125 -11.84 -17.70 1.07
N ILE A 126 -11.66 -16.82 2.06
CA ILE A 126 -11.02 -17.12 3.33
C ILE A 126 -12.08 -17.30 4.40
N SER A 127 -11.97 -18.35 5.23
CA SER A 127 -12.95 -18.69 6.26
C SER A 127 -12.93 -17.78 7.50
N LYS A 128 -12.13 -16.71 7.49
CA LYS A 128 -11.96 -15.77 8.60
C LYS A 128 -12.71 -14.46 8.33
N PRO A 129 -13.39 -13.89 9.35
CA PRO A 129 -13.96 -12.55 9.23
C PRO A 129 -12.86 -11.50 9.19
N PHE A 130 -12.96 -10.55 8.26
CA PHE A 130 -12.11 -9.38 8.21
C PHE A 130 -12.87 -8.16 8.72
N VAL A 131 -12.26 -7.38 9.61
CA VAL A 131 -12.84 -6.13 10.14
C VAL A 131 -12.49 -4.93 9.25
N ALA A 132 -11.39 -4.99 8.52
CA ALA A 132 -10.95 -3.91 7.66
C ALA A 132 -10.25 -4.41 6.40
N VAL A 133 -10.35 -3.60 5.33
CA VAL A 133 -9.49 -3.64 4.15
C VAL A 133 -8.63 -2.38 4.17
N TYR A 134 -7.33 -2.54 4.21
CA TYR A 134 -6.37 -1.46 4.18
C TYR A 134 -5.82 -1.22 2.77
N THR A 135 -5.68 0.04 2.39
CA THR A 135 -4.92 0.45 1.21
C THR A 135 -3.93 1.55 1.59
N GLY A 136 -2.78 1.56 0.91
CA GLY A 136 -1.79 2.64 1.05
C GLY A 136 -2.16 3.89 0.26
N ASP A 137 -3.27 3.87 -0.45
CA ASP A 137 -3.71 4.99 -1.25
C ASP A 137 -4.22 6.13 -0.35
N TYR A 138 -4.10 7.34 -0.86
CA TYR A 138 -4.61 8.56 -0.23
C TYR A 138 -5.01 9.52 -1.34
N ASN A 139 -5.96 10.39 -1.03
CA ASN A 139 -6.43 11.43 -1.95
C ASN A 139 -7.15 10.89 -3.20
N THR A 140 -7.85 9.75 -3.06
CA THR A 140 -8.80 9.31 -4.08
C THR A 140 -9.92 10.34 -4.22
N GLY A 141 -10.26 10.70 -5.45
CA GLY A 141 -11.40 11.59 -5.71
C GLY A 141 -12.68 11.01 -5.10
N LYS A 142 -13.62 11.88 -4.69
CA LYS A 142 -14.87 11.47 -4.03
C LYS A 142 -15.67 10.43 -4.85
N GLU A 143 -15.67 10.55 -6.17
CA GLU A 143 -16.35 9.62 -7.07
C GLU A 143 -15.68 8.25 -7.08
N GLU A 144 -14.34 8.21 -7.22
CA GLU A 144 -13.55 6.98 -7.21
C GLU A 144 -13.67 6.27 -5.86
N THR A 145 -13.67 7.00 -4.76
CA THR A 145 -13.90 6.47 -3.41
C THR A 145 -15.28 5.82 -3.31
N THR A 146 -16.33 6.46 -3.83
CA THR A 146 -17.69 5.94 -3.78
C THR A 146 -17.83 4.67 -4.63
N GLU A 147 -17.25 4.64 -5.84
CA GLU A 147 -17.24 3.46 -6.71
C GLU A 147 -16.52 2.29 -6.02
N ALA A 148 -15.31 2.52 -5.52
CA ALA A 148 -14.49 1.52 -4.86
C ALA A 148 -15.19 0.92 -3.63
N TYR A 149 -15.83 1.75 -2.82
CA TYR A 149 -16.60 1.31 -1.65
C TYR A 149 -17.82 0.47 -2.04
N SER A 150 -18.52 0.87 -3.10
CA SER A 150 -19.67 0.13 -3.63
C SER A 150 -19.25 -1.25 -4.14
N ILE A 151 -18.11 -1.33 -4.83
CA ILE A 151 -17.56 -2.60 -5.33
C ILE A 151 -17.16 -3.51 -4.16
N LEU A 152 -16.46 -2.98 -3.15
CA LEU A 152 -16.10 -3.73 -1.95
C LEU A 152 -17.33 -4.30 -1.26
N ASN A 153 -18.35 -3.48 -1.03
CA ASN A 153 -19.61 -3.91 -0.42
C ASN A 153 -20.32 -4.98 -1.26
N ALA A 154 -20.43 -4.77 -2.57
CA ALA A 154 -21.10 -5.72 -3.46
C ALA A 154 -20.39 -7.08 -3.52
N THR A 155 -19.07 -7.10 -3.45
CA THR A 155 -18.26 -8.32 -3.56
C THR A 155 -17.96 -8.99 -2.22
N GLY A 156 -17.97 -8.21 -1.11
CA GLY A 156 -17.69 -8.70 0.24
C GLY A 156 -18.88 -9.25 1.03
N THR A 157 -20.11 -9.00 0.56
CA THR A 157 -21.35 -9.22 1.37
C THR A 157 -21.81 -10.68 1.50
N GLY A 158 -21.15 -11.64 0.88
CA GLY A 158 -21.60 -13.06 0.88
C GLY A 158 -21.61 -13.74 2.26
N ARG A 159 -21.04 -13.16 3.32
CA ARG A 159 -20.87 -13.78 4.65
C ARG A 159 -21.18 -12.87 5.84
N ASN A 160 -22.05 -11.88 5.71
CA ASN A 160 -22.37 -10.92 6.78
C ASN A 160 -21.17 -10.10 7.29
N PHE A 161 -20.16 -9.88 6.45
CA PHE A 161 -19.05 -8.98 6.77
C PHE A 161 -19.34 -7.60 6.17
N ASN A 162 -19.15 -6.59 6.99
CA ASN A 162 -19.17 -5.20 6.56
C ASN A 162 -17.78 -4.60 6.88
N PRO A 163 -16.73 -4.98 6.13
CA PRO A 163 -15.38 -4.51 6.42
C PRO A 163 -15.30 -3.01 6.18
N VAL A 164 -14.59 -2.34 7.04
CA VAL A 164 -14.26 -0.94 6.83
C VAL A 164 -13.12 -0.85 5.81
N TRP A 165 -13.26 0.02 4.81
CA TRP A 165 -12.11 0.42 4.01
C TRP A 165 -11.35 1.51 4.76
N ALA A 166 -10.10 1.22 5.10
CA ALA A 166 -9.25 2.06 5.92
C ALA A 166 -8.04 2.56 5.12
N THR A 167 -7.87 3.87 5.12
CA THR A 167 -6.77 4.59 4.46
C THR A 167 -5.98 5.40 5.50
N PRO A 168 -5.08 4.77 6.28
CA PRO A 168 -4.40 5.45 7.39
C PRO A 168 -3.68 6.72 6.98
N PHE A 169 -3.13 6.77 5.78
CA PHE A 169 -2.37 7.93 5.30
C PHE A 169 -3.24 9.17 4.99
N ASP A 170 -4.57 9.03 4.94
CA ASP A 170 -5.48 10.18 4.88
C ASP A 170 -5.43 11.04 6.15
N PHE A 171 -5.02 10.45 7.27
CA PHE A 171 -4.83 11.16 8.55
C PHE A 171 -3.46 11.82 8.70
N MET A 172 -2.59 11.74 7.69
CA MET A 172 -1.32 12.45 7.65
C MET A 172 -1.51 13.92 7.16
N PRO A 173 -0.52 14.79 7.40
CA PRO A 173 -0.55 16.16 6.88
C PRO A 173 -0.86 16.22 5.38
N GLN A 174 -1.67 17.17 4.94
CA GLN A 174 -2.05 17.32 3.52
C GLN A 174 -0.92 17.85 2.62
N VAL A 175 0.19 18.31 3.20
CA VAL A 175 1.37 18.75 2.44
C VAL A 175 2.04 17.52 1.83
N SER A 176 1.98 17.40 0.50
CA SER A 176 2.37 16.19 -0.25
C SER A 176 3.82 15.75 0.00
N LEU A 177 4.75 16.69 0.15
CA LEU A 177 6.16 16.37 0.44
C LEU A 177 6.33 15.83 1.86
N GLN A 178 5.74 16.47 2.86
CA GLN A 178 5.83 16.02 4.26
C GLN A 178 5.20 14.63 4.42
N ARG A 179 4.05 14.39 3.79
CA ARG A 179 3.41 13.08 3.76
C ARG A 179 4.31 12.03 3.12
N SER A 180 4.92 12.34 1.97
CA SER A 180 5.80 11.42 1.27
C SER A 180 7.04 11.08 2.10
N LEU A 181 7.64 12.05 2.77
CA LEU A 181 8.76 11.82 3.69
C LEU A 181 8.34 11.02 4.92
N GLY A 182 7.16 11.29 5.50
CA GLY A 182 6.60 10.50 6.60
C GLY A 182 6.39 9.04 6.22
N ILE A 183 5.83 8.77 5.04
CA ILE A 183 5.66 7.42 4.50
C ILE A 183 7.02 6.74 4.27
N TYR A 184 7.97 7.44 3.67
CA TYR A 184 9.31 6.91 3.39
C TYR A 184 10.07 6.57 4.67
N TYR A 185 10.14 7.50 5.61
CA TYR A 185 10.89 7.31 6.86
C TYR A 185 10.20 6.40 7.87
N SER A 186 8.92 6.11 7.74
CA SER A 186 8.24 5.11 8.56
C SER A 186 8.74 3.68 8.28
N MET A 187 9.26 3.41 7.07
CA MET A 187 9.77 2.09 6.72
C MET A 187 11.13 1.84 7.34
N ALA A 188 11.41 0.57 7.67
CA ALA A 188 12.78 0.11 7.93
C ALA A 188 13.69 0.43 6.73
N GLU A 189 14.96 0.75 7.02
CA GLU A 189 15.92 1.20 6.00
C GLU A 189 16.01 0.29 4.77
N PRO A 190 16.09 -1.05 4.89
CA PRO A 190 16.15 -1.91 3.72
C PRO A 190 14.92 -1.80 2.82
N LEU A 191 13.72 -1.65 3.39
CA LEU A 191 12.46 -1.52 2.63
C LEU A 191 12.40 -0.23 1.80
N ARG A 192 13.12 0.81 2.20
CA ARG A 192 13.21 2.09 1.45
C ARG A 192 13.81 1.93 0.06
N ASN A 193 14.47 0.80 -0.21
CA ASN A 193 15.08 0.47 -1.50
C ASN A 193 14.37 -0.67 -2.24
N MET A 194 13.32 -1.26 -1.67
CA MET A 194 12.64 -2.45 -2.21
C MET A 194 11.29 -2.15 -2.87
N TYR A 195 10.78 -0.92 -2.78
CA TYR A 195 9.50 -0.56 -3.38
C TYR A 195 9.64 -0.08 -4.84
N TRP A 196 8.56 -0.17 -5.60
CA TRP A 196 8.48 0.32 -6.97
C TRP A 196 7.24 1.19 -7.18
N SER A 197 7.43 2.42 -7.63
CA SER A 197 6.31 3.35 -7.86
C SER A 197 6.24 3.91 -9.29
N CYS A 198 7.26 3.67 -10.15
CA CYS A 198 7.24 4.17 -11.51
C CYS A 198 6.16 3.48 -12.35
N ARG A 199 5.31 4.28 -13.01
CA ARG A 199 4.21 3.78 -13.83
C ARG A 199 4.59 3.38 -15.26
N LYS A 200 5.78 3.78 -15.72
CA LYS A 200 6.27 3.49 -17.09
C LYS A 200 7.73 3.05 -17.03
N PRO A 201 8.02 1.88 -16.42
CA PRO A 201 9.38 1.40 -16.31
C PRO A 201 9.99 1.12 -17.68
N LYS A 202 11.32 1.23 -17.75
CA LYS A 202 12.11 0.76 -18.88
C LYS A 202 12.81 -0.53 -18.44
N GLU A 203 12.53 -1.63 -19.14
CA GLU A 203 13.22 -2.91 -18.93
C GLU A 203 14.62 -2.85 -19.56
N THR A 204 15.64 -3.28 -18.82
CA THR A 204 17.03 -3.38 -19.26
C THR A 204 17.57 -4.77 -18.90
N PRO A 205 18.71 -5.19 -19.46
CA PRO A 205 19.33 -6.47 -19.07
C PRO A 205 19.63 -6.57 -17.57
N GLU A 206 19.91 -5.44 -16.91
CA GLU A 206 20.24 -5.36 -15.50
C GLU A 206 18.98 -5.23 -14.59
N GLY A 207 17.79 -5.08 -15.17
CA GLY A 207 16.54 -4.94 -14.44
C GLY A 207 15.64 -3.83 -14.96
N PHE A 208 15.08 -3.03 -14.06
CA PHE A 208 14.13 -1.97 -14.41
C PHE A 208 14.69 -0.59 -14.03
N LEU A 209 14.53 0.37 -14.94
CA LEU A 209 14.81 1.79 -14.70
C LEU A 209 13.50 2.57 -14.60
N THR A 210 13.49 3.59 -13.76
CA THR A 210 12.38 4.55 -13.68
C THR A 210 12.33 5.43 -14.93
N CYS A 211 11.13 5.80 -15.38
CA CYS A 211 10.98 6.62 -16.59
C CYS A 211 11.41 8.09 -16.40
N GLY A 212 11.47 8.57 -15.16
CA GLY A 212 11.84 9.96 -14.82
C GLY A 212 10.78 11.03 -15.13
N VAL A 213 9.63 10.67 -15.73
CA VAL A 213 8.65 11.67 -16.24
C VAL A 213 7.20 11.42 -15.78
N CYS A 214 6.90 10.32 -15.10
CA CYS A 214 5.56 10.12 -14.56
C CYS A 214 5.44 10.77 -13.18
N HIS A 215 4.20 11.05 -12.76
CA HIS A 215 3.90 11.68 -11.47
C HIS A 215 4.60 10.98 -10.28
N ALA A 216 4.68 9.66 -10.28
CA ALA A 216 5.36 8.93 -9.22
C ALA A 216 6.90 9.16 -9.25
N CYS A 217 7.51 9.29 -10.42
CA CYS A 217 8.93 9.63 -10.54
C CYS A 217 9.20 11.07 -10.09
N ASP A 218 8.31 12.01 -10.43
CA ASP A 218 8.41 13.41 -10.00
C ASP A 218 8.32 13.50 -8.47
N ARG A 219 7.35 12.83 -7.85
CA ARG A 219 7.23 12.71 -6.39
C ARG A 219 8.53 12.19 -5.75
N GLN A 220 9.11 11.12 -6.30
CA GLN A 220 10.36 10.54 -5.79
C GLN A 220 11.55 11.49 -5.95
N TYR A 221 11.63 12.20 -7.07
CA TYR A 221 12.70 13.17 -7.31
C TYR A 221 12.66 14.33 -6.29
N ILE A 222 11.47 14.90 -6.05
CA ILE A 222 11.29 15.97 -5.06
C ILE A 222 11.68 15.47 -3.67
N MET A 223 11.20 14.29 -3.29
CA MET A 223 11.51 13.65 -2.02
C MET A 223 13.02 13.41 -1.84
N LYS A 224 13.69 12.85 -2.87
CA LYS A 224 15.13 12.60 -2.83
C LYS A 224 15.95 13.87 -2.65
N LYS A 225 15.59 14.94 -3.35
CA LYS A 225 16.23 16.26 -3.15
C LYS A 225 16.15 16.74 -1.71
N GLU A 226 15.03 16.50 -1.02
CA GLU A 226 14.89 16.91 0.37
C GLU A 226 15.71 16.02 1.30
N ILE A 227 15.73 14.71 1.07
CA ILE A 227 16.58 13.76 1.79
C ILE A 227 18.06 14.17 1.70
N ASP A 228 18.54 14.46 0.48
CA ASP A 228 19.94 14.85 0.23
C ASP A 228 20.32 16.18 0.95
N LYS A 229 19.36 17.07 1.19
CA LYS A 229 19.59 18.30 1.98
C LYS A 229 19.71 18.03 3.48
N CYS A 230 18.94 17.07 3.99
CA CYS A 230 18.95 16.73 5.40
C CYS A 230 20.19 15.94 5.84
N GLN A 231 20.93 15.38 4.87
CA GLN A 231 22.16 14.59 5.12
C GLN A 231 23.46 15.42 5.06
N LYS A 232 23.35 16.70 4.70
CA LYS A 232 24.45 17.67 4.68
C LYS A 232 24.46 18.52 5.94
#